data_4aff07e8c9f6e2bc47020c8ceab72376
#
_entry.id   4aff07e8c9f6e2bc47020c8ceab72376
#
_cell.length_a   1.000
_cell.length_b   1.000
_cell.length_c   1.000
_cell.angle_alpha   90.00
_cell.angle_beta   90.00
_cell.angle_gamma   90.00
#
_symmetry.space_group_name_H-M   'P 1'
#
loop_
_entity.id
_entity.type
_entity.pdbx_description
1 polymer ?
#
loop_
_entity_poly.entity_id
_entity_poly.type
_entity_poly.pdbx_seq_one_letter_code
_entity_poly.pdbx_strand_id
1 'polypeptide(L)'
;MNRATTNLRALTLSSVLLAMTLAGCRTTRSAATKADKAVAEALSEAEYVQQVGRLSTPDYRTLTATMYVELNPDTKDEMSSRARLKIIRGRCLQISITPLAGIELFRLEVSRDSVKIIDRMGRRYAAEPIDEIKKQIPAYAKVDFPYDFHYEHLEALLTDRLFTPGGEAFSMDRFQQQRLLLGARRFRAKDTERMTYDFTTDNRARLIATEIISPFLELKWNYSHFQTVGGIPFPMYMEAEVEGVNKLWIRFDKVETDVPVEMFFPIPDNYKRITLKQLWRMISL
;
A
#
# COMPACT_ATOMS: atom_id res chain seq x y z
N MET A 1 -49.56 -54.16 -26.85
CA MET A 1 -50.15 -52.79 -26.99
C MET A 1 -49.63 -51.98 -25.82
N ASN A 2 -49.11 -50.79 -26.01
CA ASN A 2 -48.56 -49.80 -25.10
C ASN A 2 -47.01 -49.75 -24.95
N ARG A 3 -46.33 -49.51 -26.08
CA ARG A 3 -44.96 -48.94 -26.05
C ARG A 3 -44.81 -47.62 -26.77
N ALA A 4 -45.92 -47.07 -27.37
CA ALA A 4 -45.88 -45.86 -28.18
C ALA A 4 -46.22 -44.56 -27.38
N THR A 5 -46.86 -44.67 -26.23
CA THR A 5 -47.31 -43.49 -25.46
C THR A 5 -46.26 -42.98 -24.45
N THR A 6 -45.26 -43.77 -24.11
CA THR A 6 -44.21 -43.37 -23.14
C THR A 6 -43.15 -42.49 -23.79
N ASN A 7 -42.89 -42.63 -25.09
CA ASN A 7 -41.89 -41.87 -25.79
C ASN A 7 -42.31 -40.43 -26.14
N LEU A 8 -43.62 -40.18 -26.24
CA LEU A 8 -44.12 -38.84 -26.60
C LEU A 8 -44.09 -37.87 -25.40
N ARG A 9 -44.24 -38.39 -24.17
CA ARG A 9 -44.16 -37.58 -22.96
C ARG A 9 -42.71 -37.25 -22.56
N ALA A 10 -41.76 -38.12 -22.89
CA ALA A 10 -40.35 -37.89 -22.67
C ALA A 10 -39.76 -36.81 -23.63
N LEU A 11 -40.25 -36.77 -24.87
CA LEU A 11 -39.80 -35.76 -25.86
C LEU A 11 -40.34 -34.35 -25.56
N THR A 12 -41.56 -34.23 -25.00
CA THR A 12 -42.13 -32.92 -24.63
C THR A 12 -41.51 -32.34 -23.36
N LEU A 13 -41.10 -33.15 -22.40
CA LEU A 13 -40.38 -32.67 -21.21
C LEU A 13 -38.93 -32.24 -21.56
N SER A 14 -38.29 -32.93 -22.49
CA SER A 14 -36.91 -32.60 -22.92
C SER A 14 -36.86 -31.26 -23.67
N SER A 15 -37.88 -30.95 -24.48
CA SER A 15 -37.94 -29.68 -25.23
C SER A 15 -38.29 -28.47 -24.35
N VAL A 16 -39.07 -28.66 -23.27
CA VAL A 16 -39.36 -27.59 -22.32
C VAL A 16 -38.13 -27.29 -21.40
N LEU A 17 -37.35 -28.32 -21.03
CA LEU A 17 -36.14 -28.13 -20.26
C LEU A 17 -35.04 -27.42 -21.09
N LEU A 18 -34.95 -27.70 -22.40
CA LEU A 18 -33.99 -27.05 -23.29
C LEU A 18 -34.33 -25.59 -23.58
N ALA A 19 -35.63 -25.25 -23.58
CA ALA A 19 -36.09 -23.86 -23.75
C ALA A 19 -35.83 -22.98 -22.50
N MET A 20 -35.80 -23.56 -21.30
CA MET A 20 -35.49 -22.82 -20.05
C MET A 20 -34.02 -22.55 -19.86
N THR A 21 -33.12 -23.32 -20.49
CA THR A 21 -31.68 -23.08 -20.40
C THR A 21 -31.16 -21.96 -21.33
N LEU A 22 -31.96 -21.56 -22.34
CA LEU A 22 -31.61 -20.46 -23.24
C LEU A 22 -32.11 -19.08 -22.78
N ALA A 23 -32.98 -19.03 -21.76
CA ALA A 23 -33.49 -17.77 -21.21
C ALA A 23 -32.65 -17.24 -20.00
N GLY A 24 -31.69 -17.99 -19.52
CA GLY A 24 -30.91 -17.70 -18.31
C GLY A 24 -29.58 -16.97 -18.48
N CYS A 25 -29.14 -16.66 -19.68
CA CYS A 25 -27.93 -15.84 -19.94
C CYS A 25 -28.28 -14.47 -20.52
N ARG A 26 -29.22 -13.74 -19.90
CA ARG A 26 -29.05 -12.30 -19.83
C ARG A 26 -27.99 -12.07 -18.72
N THR A 27 -26.72 -12.15 -19.10
CA THR A 27 -25.70 -11.32 -18.48
C THR A 27 -26.35 -9.96 -18.30
N THR A 28 -26.68 -9.59 -17.08
CA THR A 28 -26.65 -8.22 -16.67
C THR A 28 -25.23 -7.76 -17.06
N ARG A 29 -25.06 -7.28 -18.30
CA ARG A 29 -24.12 -6.22 -18.54
C ARG A 29 -24.51 -5.22 -17.46
N SER A 30 -23.79 -5.27 -16.36
CA SER A 30 -23.70 -4.16 -15.44
C SER A 30 -23.61 -2.99 -16.39
N ALA A 31 -24.55 -2.10 -16.32
CA ALA A 31 -24.47 -0.85 -17.01
C ALA A 31 -23.19 -0.23 -16.46
N ALA A 32 -22.05 -0.55 -17.10
CA ALA A 32 -20.90 0.30 -17.10
C ALA A 32 -21.53 1.63 -17.46
N THR A 33 -21.78 2.39 -16.44
CA THR A 33 -22.59 3.57 -16.49
C THR A 33 -21.98 4.41 -17.59
N LYS A 34 -22.80 5.12 -18.35
CA LYS A 34 -22.33 6.12 -19.34
C LYS A 34 -21.22 7.02 -18.77
N ALA A 35 -21.12 7.15 -17.43
CA ALA A 35 -20.02 7.76 -16.71
C ALA A 35 -18.66 7.10 -16.96
N ASP A 36 -18.56 5.76 -17.05
CA ASP A 36 -17.27 5.11 -17.34
C ASP A 36 -16.86 5.22 -18.82
N LYS A 37 -17.82 5.45 -19.72
CA LYS A 37 -17.51 5.76 -21.12
C LYS A 37 -17.23 7.25 -21.38
N ALA A 38 -17.72 8.14 -20.54
CA ALA A 38 -17.48 9.59 -20.66
C ALA A 38 -16.12 10.04 -20.10
N VAL A 39 -15.34 9.17 -19.46
CA VAL A 39 -14.02 9.46 -18.87
C VAL A 39 -12.88 9.27 -19.87
N ALA A 40 -13.16 9.15 -21.13
CA ALA A 40 -12.14 8.97 -22.14
C ALA A 40 -11.68 10.28 -22.83
N GLU A 41 -12.07 11.44 -22.36
CA GLU A 41 -11.33 12.64 -22.72
C GLU A 41 -10.00 12.61 -21.97
N ALA A 42 -8.93 12.35 -22.73
CA ALA A 42 -7.59 12.35 -22.18
C ALA A 42 -7.32 13.74 -21.59
N LEU A 43 -6.97 13.77 -20.29
CA LEU A 43 -6.53 15.01 -19.64
C LEU A 43 -5.48 15.71 -20.51
N SER A 44 -5.61 17.02 -20.68
CA SER A 44 -4.53 17.81 -21.26
C SER A 44 -3.26 17.64 -20.44
N GLU A 45 -2.12 18.00 -21.00
CA GLU A 45 -0.83 17.91 -20.29
C GLU A 45 -0.85 18.67 -18.96
N ALA A 46 -1.38 19.90 -18.98
CA ALA A 46 -1.45 20.73 -17.79
C ALA A 46 -2.39 20.16 -16.73
N GLU A 47 -3.57 19.69 -17.12
CA GLU A 47 -4.54 19.07 -16.21
C GLU A 47 -3.99 17.79 -15.59
N TYR A 48 -3.25 17.00 -16.37
CA TYR A 48 -2.64 15.79 -15.87
C TYR A 48 -1.59 16.08 -14.78
N VAL A 49 -0.66 17.01 -15.06
CA VAL A 49 0.36 17.43 -14.09
C VAL A 49 -0.27 18.03 -12.85
N GLN A 50 -1.28 18.87 -13.01
CA GLN A 50 -2.05 19.42 -11.89
C GLN A 50 -2.72 18.33 -11.06
N GLN A 51 -3.30 17.33 -11.70
CA GLN A 51 -3.94 16.21 -11.01
C GLN A 51 -2.92 15.36 -10.23
N VAL A 52 -1.76 15.06 -10.80
CA VAL A 52 -0.67 14.38 -10.08
C VAL A 52 -0.26 15.18 -8.85
N GLY A 53 -0.06 16.50 -9.00
CA GLY A 53 0.26 17.41 -7.90
C GLY A 53 -0.79 17.36 -6.78
N ARG A 54 -2.07 17.43 -7.15
CA ARG A 54 -3.19 17.36 -6.21
C ARG A 54 -3.23 16.03 -5.44
N LEU A 55 -3.02 14.90 -6.13
CA LEU A 55 -3.01 13.58 -5.49
C LEU A 55 -1.78 13.38 -4.61
N SER A 56 -0.67 14.03 -4.93
CA SER A 56 0.56 13.96 -4.12
C SER A 56 0.52 14.86 -2.88
N THR A 57 -0.40 15.85 -2.84
CA THR A 57 -0.56 16.77 -1.71
C THR A 57 -2.01 16.81 -1.21
N PRO A 58 -2.60 15.69 -0.80
CA PRO A 58 -3.97 15.67 -0.31
C PRO A 58 -4.10 16.53 0.96
N ASP A 59 -5.26 17.08 1.23
CA ASP A 59 -5.48 18.00 2.35
C ASP A 59 -6.04 17.36 3.62
N TYR A 60 -6.27 16.04 3.65
CA TYR A 60 -6.63 15.36 4.89
C TYR A 60 -5.52 15.49 5.94
N ARG A 61 -5.91 15.57 7.22
CA ARG A 61 -4.99 15.72 8.36
C ARG A 61 -4.65 14.40 9.03
N THR A 62 -5.59 13.49 9.04
CA THR A 62 -5.44 12.18 9.67
C THR A 62 -5.96 11.09 8.74
N LEU A 63 -5.36 9.89 8.87
CA LEU A 63 -5.81 8.70 8.20
C LEU A 63 -5.80 7.54 9.19
N THR A 64 -6.86 6.74 9.21
CA THR A 64 -6.90 5.46 9.91
C THR A 64 -7.26 4.35 8.95
N ALA A 65 -6.68 3.19 9.16
CA ALA A 65 -7.03 2.01 8.37
C ALA A 65 -7.00 0.73 9.20
N THR A 66 -7.87 -0.21 8.85
CA THR A 66 -7.73 -1.61 9.20
C THR A 66 -7.23 -2.35 7.96
N MET A 67 -6.25 -3.22 8.14
CA MET A 67 -5.59 -3.89 7.03
C MET A 67 -5.17 -5.31 7.42
N TYR A 68 -4.98 -6.13 6.41
CA TYR A 68 -4.34 -7.41 6.48
C TYR A 68 -2.96 -7.31 5.83
N VAL A 69 -1.95 -7.80 6.52
CA VAL A 69 -0.55 -7.71 6.10
C VAL A 69 -0.01 -9.12 5.97
N GLU A 70 0.61 -9.43 4.85
CA GLU A 70 1.28 -10.68 4.57
C GLU A 70 2.73 -10.41 4.21
N LEU A 71 3.64 -11.04 4.95
CA LEU A 71 5.08 -10.98 4.68
C LEU A 71 5.49 -12.31 4.05
N ASN A 72 6.28 -12.25 2.96
CA ASN A 72 6.75 -13.38 2.19
C ASN A 72 5.64 -14.37 1.81
N PRO A 73 4.53 -13.91 1.18
CA PRO A 73 3.42 -14.76 0.81
C PRO A 73 3.87 -15.91 -0.08
N ASP A 74 3.15 -17.03 0.02
CA ASP A 74 3.41 -18.25 -0.76
C ASP A 74 4.79 -18.89 -0.49
N THR A 75 5.45 -18.57 0.62
CA THR A 75 6.72 -19.17 1.04
C THR A 75 6.57 -19.92 2.37
N LYS A 76 7.63 -20.66 2.76
CA LYS A 76 7.66 -21.32 4.08
C LYS A 76 7.76 -20.34 5.24
N ASP A 77 8.22 -19.11 4.96
CA ASP A 77 8.43 -18.05 5.92
C ASP A 77 7.27 -17.02 5.88
N GLU A 78 6.12 -17.45 5.36
CA GLU A 78 4.92 -16.62 5.32
C GLU A 78 4.46 -16.26 6.73
N MET A 79 4.28 -14.97 6.94
CA MET A 79 3.66 -14.43 8.15
C MET A 79 2.52 -13.50 7.76
N SER A 80 1.35 -13.74 8.32
CA SER A 80 0.18 -12.92 8.05
C SER A 80 -0.49 -12.44 9.33
N SER A 81 -1.04 -11.23 9.29
CA SER A 81 -1.70 -10.64 10.45
C SER A 81 -2.67 -9.54 10.07
N ARG A 82 -3.64 -9.33 10.95
CA ARG A 82 -4.41 -8.09 10.96
C ARG A 82 -3.57 -6.98 11.58
N ALA A 83 -3.73 -5.77 11.04
CA ALA A 83 -3.07 -4.59 11.54
C ALA A 83 -3.99 -3.37 11.50
N ARG A 84 -3.64 -2.37 12.29
CA ARG A 84 -4.25 -1.05 12.26
C ARG A 84 -3.17 -0.03 11.95
N LEU A 85 -3.46 0.84 11.00
CA LEU A 85 -2.64 2.00 10.66
C LEU A 85 -3.32 3.26 11.16
N LYS A 86 -2.55 4.14 11.77
CA LYS A 86 -2.93 5.51 12.12
C LYS A 86 -1.86 6.44 11.59
N ILE A 87 -2.26 7.53 10.95
CA ILE A 87 -1.35 8.58 10.47
C ILE A 87 -1.88 9.93 10.95
N ILE A 88 -1.01 10.74 11.56
CA ILE A 88 -1.15 12.18 11.63
C ILE A 88 -0.19 12.74 10.60
N ARG A 89 -0.75 13.23 9.50
CA ARG A 89 -0.01 13.62 8.30
C ARG A 89 1.16 14.56 8.61
N GLY A 90 2.33 14.23 8.05
CA GLY A 90 3.57 15.00 8.22
C GLY A 90 4.11 15.02 9.64
N ARG A 91 3.58 14.21 10.56
CA ARG A 91 4.00 14.16 11.96
C ARG A 91 4.44 12.80 12.43
N CYS A 92 3.55 11.82 12.38
CA CYS A 92 3.85 10.46 12.80
C CYS A 92 2.84 9.45 12.25
N LEU A 93 3.26 8.21 12.14
CA LEU A 93 2.42 7.05 11.87
C LEU A 93 2.58 5.99 12.95
N GLN A 94 1.55 5.20 13.16
CA GLN A 94 1.54 4.09 14.09
C GLN A 94 0.91 2.87 13.44
N ILE A 95 1.58 1.72 13.51
CA ILE A 95 1.08 0.43 13.04
C ILE A 95 0.99 -0.50 14.24
N SER A 96 -0.19 -1.07 14.48
CA SER A 96 -0.44 -2.06 15.53
C SER A 96 -0.76 -3.41 14.90
N ILE A 97 0.00 -4.44 15.21
CA ILE A 97 -0.20 -5.81 14.74
C ILE A 97 -1.06 -6.56 15.73
N THR A 98 -2.23 -7.06 15.29
CA THR A 98 -3.25 -7.68 16.13
C THR A 98 -3.76 -8.99 15.52
N PRO A 99 -2.97 -10.08 15.54
CA PRO A 99 -3.27 -11.30 14.78
C PRO A 99 -4.54 -12.03 15.25
N LEU A 100 -4.78 -12.10 16.55
CA LEU A 100 -5.87 -12.89 17.13
C LEU A 100 -6.68 -12.06 18.17
N ALA A 101 -8.00 -12.18 18.12
CA ALA A 101 -8.93 -11.66 19.15
C ALA A 101 -8.70 -10.19 19.55
N GLY A 102 -8.09 -9.39 18.70
CA GLY A 102 -7.83 -7.97 19.00
C GLY A 102 -6.67 -7.73 19.97
N ILE A 103 -5.91 -8.75 20.35
CA ILE A 103 -4.73 -8.60 21.21
C ILE A 103 -3.58 -8.05 20.37
N GLU A 104 -3.07 -6.89 20.76
CA GLU A 104 -1.90 -6.29 20.14
C GLU A 104 -0.63 -7.03 20.55
N LEU A 105 0.13 -7.51 19.58
CA LEU A 105 1.43 -8.15 19.80
C LEU A 105 2.59 -7.19 19.61
N PHE A 106 2.50 -6.37 18.57
CA PHE A 106 3.54 -5.37 18.26
C PHE A 106 2.89 -4.02 17.96
N ARG A 107 3.59 -2.96 18.32
CA ARG A 107 3.27 -1.60 17.89
C ARG A 107 4.54 -0.92 17.43
N LEU A 108 4.49 -0.40 16.22
CA LEU A 108 5.51 0.47 15.63
C LEU A 108 4.96 1.90 15.61
N GLU A 109 5.76 2.86 16.03
CA GLU A 109 5.51 4.28 15.82
C GLU A 109 6.74 4.88 15.14
N VAL A 110 6.52 5.58 14.03
CA VAL A 110 7.55 6.31 13.30
C VAL A 110 7.15 7.77 13.23
N SER A 111 8.06 8.64 13.61
CA SER A 111 7.93 10.08 13.47
C SER A 111 9.15 10.64 12.72
N ARG A 112 9.19 11.96 12.53
CA ARG A 112 10.39 12.62 11.99
C ARG A 112 11.61 12.45 12.87
N ASP A 113 11.40 12.32 14.18
CA ASP A 113 12.48 12.39 15.17
C ASP A 113 12.87 11.01 15.71
N SER A 114 11.96 10.02 15.67
CA SER A 114 12.19 8.75 16.35
C SER A 114 11.43 7.58 15.73
N VAL A 115 11.97 6.38 15.99
CA VAL A 115 11.27 5.10 15.80
C VAL A 115 11.10 4.44 17.17
N LYS A 116 9.87 4.00 17.47
CA LYS A 116 9.54 3.27 18.68
C LYS A 116 8.86 1.97 18.32
N ILE A 117 9.27 0.89 18.94
CA ILE A 117 8.67 -0.44 18.78
C ILE A 117 8.42 -1.04 20.15
N ILE A 118 7.24 -1.61 20.35
CA ILE A 118 6.92 -2.41 21.53
C ILE A 118 6.59 -3.84 21.10
N ASP A 119 7.28 -4.80 21.70
CA ASP A 119 7.04 -6.24 21.60
C ASP A 119 6.36 -6.70 22.90
N ARG A 120 5.06 -6.94 22.84
CA ARG A 120 4.28 -7.34 24.01
C ARG A 120 4.51 -8.79 24.41
N MET A 121 4.83 -9.66 23.46
CA MET A 121 5.14 -11.06 23.74
C MET A 121 6.45 -11.19 24.50
N GLY A 122 7.50 -10.52 24.01
CA GLY A 122 8.82 -10.51 24.64
C GLY A 122 8.94 -9.54 25.81
N ARG A 123 7.89 -8.75 26.13
CA ARG A 123 7.91 -7.68 27.15
C ARG A 123 9.12 -6.76 26.98
N ARG A 124 9.31 -6.28 25.76
CA ARG A 124 10.46 -5.46 25.36
C ARG A 124 9.99 -4.24 24.58
N TYR A 125 10.81 -3.22 24.58
CA TYR A 125 10.61 -2.07 23.72
C TYR A 125 11.94 -1.50 23.24
N ALA A 126 11.90 -0.84 22.09
CA ALA A 126 12.97 0.01 21.59
C ALA A 126 12.41 1.40 21.31
N ALA A 127 13.18 2.43 21.60
CA ALA A 127 12.85 3.81 21.27
C ALA A 127 14.16 4.54 20.99
N GLU A 128 14.38 4.88 19.71
CA GLU A 128 15.63 5.45 19.25
C GLU A 128 15.38 6.68 18.36
N PRO A 129 16.20 7.72 18.50
CA PRO A 129 16.20 8.84 17.57
C PRO A 129 16.55 8.38 16.15
N ILE A 130 15.94 8.99 15.13
CA ILE A 130 16.22 8.70 13.72
C ILE A 130 17.71 8.87 13.39
N ASP A 131 18.35 9.91 13.90
CA ASP A 131 19.77 10.18 13.65
C ASP A 131 20.68 9.09 14.21
N GLU A 132 20.33 8.49 15.34
CA GLU A 132 21.07 7.36 15.90
C GLU A 132 20.87 6.09 15.06
N ILE A 133 19.66 5.88 14.54
CA ILE A 133 19.37 4.77 13.63
C ILE A 133 20.19 4.93 12.35
N LYS A 134 20.18 6.11 11.74
CA LYS A 134 20.96 6.41 10.52
C LYS A 134 22.45 6.13 10.70
N LYS A 135 23.04 6.46 11.84
CA LYS A 135 24.44 6.15 12.16
C LYS A 135 24.74 4.65 12.30
N GLN A 136 23.72 3.89 12.67
CA GLN A 136 23.87 2.46 12.96
C GLN A 136 23.57 1.57 11.74
N ILE A 137 22.74 2.01 10.79
CA ILE A 137 22.31 1.24 9.62
C ILE A 137 23.49 0.66 8.82
N PRO A 138 24.59 1.39 8.52
CA PRO A 138 25.75 0.83 7.81
C PRO A 138 26.39 -0.35 8.51
N ALA A 139 26.24 -0.46 9.81
CA ALA A 139 26.80 -1.58 10.58
C ALA A 139 25.92 -2.85 10.57
N TYR A 140 24.67 -2.76 10.10
CA TYR A 140 23.71 -3.88 10.10
C TYR A 140 23.42 -4.44 8.74
N ALA A 141 23.19 -3.54 7.81
CA ALA A 141 23.01 -3.90 6.45
C ALA A 141 24.39 -4.05 5.84
N LYS A 142 24.72 -5.18 5.28
CA LYS A 142 25.76 -5.27 4.25
C LYS A 142 25.39 -4.41 3.02
N VAL A 143 24.38 -3.57 3.18
CA VAL A 143 23.73 -2.70 2.20
C VAL A 143 23.82 -1.28 2.77
N ASP A 144 24.38 -0.35 2.03
CA ASP A 144 24.25 1.08 2.33
C ASP A 144 22.76 1.44 2.20
N PHE A 145 22.04 1.36 3.32
CA PHE A 145 20.69 1.86 3.37
C PHE A 145 20.73 3.36 3.03
N PRO A 146 19.86 3.84 2.14
CA PRO A 146 19.94 5.24 1.72
C PRO A 146 19.85 6.14 2.94
N TYR A 147 20.88 6.92 3.16
CA TYR A 147 20.99 7.88 4.27
C TYR A 147 19.86 8.91 4.28
N ASP A 148 19.15 9.04 3.15
CA ASP A 148 18.11 10.03 2.90
C ASP A 148 16.68 9.47 2.97
N PHE A 149 16.48 8.29 3.59
CA PHE A 149 15.11 7.81 3.82
C PHE A 149 14.48 8.57 5.00
N HIS A 150 13.51 9.40 4.68
CA HIS A 150 12.78 10.24 5.64
C HIS A 150 11.43 9.63 5.99
N TYR A 151 10.85 10.08 7.12
CA TYR A 151 9.49 9.73 7.53
C TYR A 151 8.47 10.00 6.40
N GLU A 152 8.63 11.12 5.70
CA GLU A 152 7.78 11.55 4.61
C GLU A 152 7.71 10.53 3.46
N HIS A 153 8.82 9.82 3.20
CA HIS A 153 8.87 8.76 2.19
C HIS A 153 8.01 7.56 2.61
N LEU A 154 8.12 7.13 3.87
CA LEU A 154 7.33 6.03 4.39
C LEU A 154 5.83 6.38 4.41
N GLU A 155 5.49 7.59 4.85
CA GLU A 155 4.12 8.09 4.81
C GLU A 155 3.58 8.10 3.38
N ALA A 156 4.36 8.61 2.41
CA ALA A 156 3.98 8.68 1.01
C ALA A 156 3.79 7.29 0.38
N LEU A 157 4.69 6.34 0.64
CA LEU A 157 4.55 4.94 0.20
C LEU A 157 3.26 4.30 0.72
N LEU A 158 2.92 4.51 1.99
CA LEU A 158 1.71 3.95 2.61
C LEU A 158 0.42 4.70 2.22
N THR A 159 0.51 5.83 1.56
CA THR A 159 -0.63 6.67 1.18
C THR A 159 -0.67 7.03 -0.31
N ASP A 160 0.06 6.27 -1.15
CA ASP A 160 -0.01 6.38 -2.61
C ASP A 160 0.31 7.79 -3.13
N ARG A 161 1.47 8.34 -2.75
CA ARG A 161 1.84 9.70 -3.15
C ARG A 161 3.26 9.76 -3.73
N LEU A 162 3.44 10.63 -4.71
CA LEU A 162 4.78 11.05 -5.10
C LEU A 162 5.39 11.87 -3.94
N PHE A 163 6.70 11.76 -3.78
CA PHE A 163 7.45 12.54 -2.80
C PHE A 163 8.76 13.05 -3.41
N THR A 164 9.21 14.18 -2.93
CA THR A 164 10.50 14.74 -3.30
C THR A 164 11.60 14.06 -2.49
N PRO A 165 12.69 13.59 -3.12
CA PRO A 165 13.86 13.08 -2.40
C PRO A 165 14.38 14.09 -1.36
N GLY A 166 15.02 13.61 -0.30
CA GLY A 166 15.56 14.48 0.75
C GLY A 166 14.54 14.96 1.78
N GLY A 167 13.27 14.49 1.72
CA GLY A 167 12.21 14.87 2.67
C GLY A 167 11.72 16.31 2.54
N GLU A 168 12.08 16.99 1.47
CA GLU A 168 11.61 18.34 1.15
C GLU A 168 10.11 18.36 0.83
N ALA A 169 9.51 19.55 0.86
CA ALA A 169 8.14 19.74 0.40
C ALA A 169 8.00 19.28 -1.06
N PHE A 170 6.91 18.59 -1.35
CA PHE A 170 6.63 18.11 -2.70
C PHE A 170 6.60 19.26 -3.72
N SER A 171 7.36 19.11 -4.82
CA SER A 171 7.35 20.03 -5.95
C SER A 171 7.51 19.27 -7.27
N MET A 172 6.61 19.53 -8.22
CA MET A 172 6.64 18.90 -9.54
C MET A 172 7.89 19.23 -10.35
N ASP A 173 8.55 20.36 -10.09
CA ASP A 173 9.76 20.80 -10.80
C ASP A 173 10.98 19.90 -10.55
N ARG A 174 10.89 19.10 -9.51
CA ARG A 174 11.94 18.12 -9.16
C ARG A 174 11.88 16.84 -10.01
N PHE A 175 10.87 16.69 -10.87
CA PHE A 175 10.66 15.46 -11.62
C PHE A 175 10.86 15.66 -13.12
N GLN A 176 11.56 14.70 -13.73
CA GLN A 176 11.58 14.54 -15.19
C GLN A 176 10.42 13.64 -15.58
N GLN A 177 9.57 14.13 -16.48
CA GLN A 177 8.41 13.40 -16.95
C GLN A 177 8.71 12.67 -18.26
N GLN A 178 8.25 11.42 -18.36
CA GLN A 178 8.29 10.60 -19.58
C GLN A 178 6.90 10.02 -19.84
N ARG A 179 6.41 10.18 -21.07
CA ARG A 179 5.18 9.51 -21.52
C ARG A 179 5.45 8.04 -21.78
N LEU A 180 4.54 7.18 -21.32
CA LEU A 180 4.55 5.74 -21.54
C LEU A 180 3.36 5.34 -22.41
N LEU A 181 3.24 4.05 -22.72
CA LEU A 181 2.10 3.52 -23.45
C LEU A 181 0.80 3.65 -22.66
N LEU A 182 -0.33 3.59 -23.37
CA LEU A 182 -1.69 3.62 -22.80
C LEU A 182 -1.99 4.83 -21.90
N GLY A 183 -1.31 5.96 -22.14
CA GLY A 183 -1.52 7.19 -21.37
C GLY A 183 -0.87 7.22 -20.00
N ALA A 184 -0.14 6.19 -19.60
CA ALA A 184 0.65 6.18 -18.38
C ALA A 184 1.85 7.14 -18.49
N ARG A 185 2.38 7.58 -17.35
CA ARG A 185 3.56 8.45 -17.30
C ARG A 185 4.49 8.03 -16.17
N ARG A 186 5.77 8.28 -16.40
CA ARG A 186 6.81 8.14 -15.40
C ARG A 186 7.30 9.51 -14.97
N PHE A 187 7.40 9.69 -13.68
CA PHE A 187 8.02 10.85 -13.05
C PHE A 187 9.29 10.38 -12.35
N ARG A 188 10.43 10.81 -12.86
CA ARG A 188 11.73 10.46 -12.29
C ARG A 188 12.28 11.63 -11.50
N ALA A 189 12.53 11.42 -10.21
CA ALA A 189 13.29 12.31 -9.39
C ALA A 189 14.71 11.77 -9.24
N LYS A 190 15.69 12.63 -9.37
CA LYS A 190 17.09 12.34 -9.06
C LYS A 190 17.41 12.97 -7.73
N ASP A 191 17.75 12.14 -6.78
CA ASP A 191 18.52 12.57 -5.64
C ASP A 191 20.02 12.51 -6.00
N THR A 192 20.85 12.97 -5.11
CA THR A 192 22.30 12.90 -5.26
C THR A 192 22.76 11.59 -5.92
N GLU A 193 23.87 11.57 -6.53
CA GLU A 193 24.55 10.64 -7.45
C GLU A 193 24.26 9.11 -7.36
N ARG A 194 23.49 8.62 -6.34
CA ARG A 194 23.35 7.19 -6.06
C ARG A 194 21.94 6.61 -6.09
N MET A 195 20.91 7.45 -6.02
CA MET A 195 19.52 6.96 -5.95
C MET A 195 18.67 7.51 -7.09
N THR A 196 17.79 6.66 -7.58
CA THR A 196 16.76 7.02 -8.55
C THR A 196 15.40 6.68 -7.95
N TYR A 197 14.47 7.61 -8.07
CA TYR A 197 13.08 7.43 -7.66
C TYR A 197 12.21 7.53 -8.92
N ASP A 198 11.56 6.44 -9.26
CA ASP A 198 10.64 6.36 -10.39
C ASP A 198 9.21 6.16 -9.89
N PHE A 199 8.33 7.05 -10.30
CA PHE A 199 6.91 7.02 -9.99
C PHE A 199 6.14 6.83 -11.29
N THR A 200 5.42 5.73 -11.40
CA THR A 200 4.59 5.44 -12.57
C THR A 200 3.13 5.72 -12.25
N THR A 201 2.50 6.56 -13.05
CA THR A 201 1.08 6.90 -12.94
C THR A 201 0.30 6.35 -14.13
N ASP A 202 -0.98 6.05 -13.93
CA ASP A 202 -1.88 5.62 -14.99
C ASP A 202 -2.45 6.81 -15.79
N ASN A 203 -3.32 6.54 -16.76
CA ASN A 203 -3.97 7.55 -17.59
C ASN A 203 -4.93 8.49 -16.83
N ARG A 204 -5.23 8.20 -15.56
CA ARG A 204 -6.04 9.04 -14.64
C ARG A 204 -5.16 9.78 -13.62
N ALA A 205 -3.85 9.80 -13.83
CA ALA A 205 -2.86 10.40 -12.95
C ALA A 205 -2.75 9.75 -11.55
N ARG A 206 -3.29 8.51 -11.35
CA ARG A 206 -3.11 7.77 -10.10
C ARG A 206 -1.73 7.12 -10.09
N LEU A 207 -1.04 7.15 -8.98
CA LEU A 207 0.22 6.42 -8.82
C LEU A 207 -0.06 4.92 -8.81
N ILE A 208 0.58 4.15 -9.68
CA ILE A 208 0.42 2.70 -9.78
C ILE A 208 1.69 1.93 -9.41
N ALA A 209 2.85 2.60 -9.42
CA ALA A 209 4.09 2.01 -8.94
C ALA A 209 5.08 3.08 -8.48
N THR A 210 5.86 2.75 -7.46
CA THR A 210 7.05 3.49 -7.01
C THR A 210 8.22 2.52 -7.04
N GLU A 211 9.32 2.91 -7.68
CA GLU A 211 10.58 2.19 -7.69
C GLU A 211 11.67 3.08 -7.10
N ILE A 212 12.40 2.56 -6.12
CA ILE A 212 13.56 3.23 -5.52
C ILE A 212 14.76 2.34 -5.79
N ILE A 213 15.71 2.83 -6.56
CA ILE A 213 16.84 2.05 -7.05
C ILE A 213 18.13 2.72 -6.64
N SER A 214 19.00 1.97 -5.99
CA SER A 214 20.39 2.30 -5.70
C SER A 214 21.28 1.11 -6.07
N PRO A 215 22.63 1.26 -6.03
CA PRO A 215 23.54 0.12 -6.23
C PRO A 215 23.35 -1.04 -5.25
N PHE A 216 22.67 -0.79 -4.12
CA PHE A 216 22.55 -1.72 -3.00
C PHE A 216 21.13 -1.99 -2.56
N LEU A 217 20.13 -1.32 -3.13
CA LEU A 217 18.72 -1.48 -2.79
C LEU A 217 17.87 -1.31 -4.02
N GLU A 218 16.99 -2.26 -4.26
CA GLU A 218 15.87 -2.14 -5.19
C GLU A 218 14.58 -2.36 -4.40
N LEU A 219 13.78 -1.31 -4.27
CA LEU A 219 12.44 -1.36 -3.69
C LEU A 219 11.43 -1.11 -4.80
N LYS A 220 10.50 -2.03 -5.00
CA LYS A 220 9.32 -1.86 -5.85
C LYS A 220 8.09 -1.83 -4.97
N TRP A 221 7.19 -0.88 -5.23
CA TRP A 221 5.93 -0.74 -4.51
C TRP A 221 4.81 -0.49 -5.50
N ASN A 222 3.90 -1.44 -5.64
CA ASN A 222 2.78 -1.40 -6.56
C ASN A 222 1.48 -1.09 -5.85
N TYR A 223 0.58 -0.37 -6.52
CA TYR A 223 -0.70 0.10 -5.99
C TYR A 223 -1.83 -0.34 -6.91
N SER A 224 -2.90 -0.89 -6.34
CA SER A 224 -4.04 -1.38 -7.11
C SER A 224 -5.36 -1.34 -6.34
N HIS A 225 -6.47 -1.74 -7.00
CA HIS A 225 -7.81 -1.81 -6.40
C HIS A 225 -8.27 -0.49 -5.80
N PHE A 226 -8.14 0.60 -6.57
CA PHE A 226 -8.46 1.95 -6.11
C PHE A 226 -9.93 2.13 -5.77
N GLN A 227 -10.18 2.74 -4.62
CA GLN A 227 -11.49 3.22 -4.17
C GLN A 227 -11.40 4.70 -3.79
N THR A 228 -12.54 5.40 -3.80
CA THR A 228 -12.56 6.80 -3.36
C THR A 228 -12.64 6.86 -1.83
N VAL A 229 -11.67 7.48 -1.22
CA VAL A 229 -11.58 7.72 0.23
C VAL A 229 -11.33 9.20 0.47
N GLY A 230 -12.16 9.88 1.22
CA GLY A 230 -12.02 11.32 1.46
C GLY A 230 -11.99 12.17 0.17
N GLY A 231 -12.67 11.71 -0.89
CA GLY A 231 -12.71 12.42 -2.19
C GLY A 231 -11.49 12.19 -3.10
N ILE A 232 -10.54 11.34 -2.70
CA ILE A 232 -9.37 10.99 -3.51
C ILE A 232 -9.32 9.48 -3.78
N PRO A 233 -8.73 9.01 -4.91
CA PRO A 233 -8.46 7.60 -5.13
C PRO A 233 -7.43 7.13 -4.11
N PHE A 234 -7.71 6.01 -3.45
CA PHE A 234 -6.82 5.33 -2.51
C PHE A 234 -6.70 3.85 -2.89
N PRO A 235 -5.49 3.27 -2.98
CA PRO A 235 -5.31 1.87 -3.32
C PRO A 235 -5.67 0.98 -2.12
N MET A 236 -6.62 0.07 -2.33
CA MET A 236 -7.00 -0.90 -1.30
C MET A 236 -6.07 -2.11 -1.27
N TYR A 237 -5.13 -2.21 -2.22
CA TYR A 237 -4.14 -3.26 -2.26
C TYR A 237 -2.77 -2.71 -2.67
N MET A 238 -1.75 -3.09 -1.92
CA MET A 238 -0.36 -2.71 -2.15
C MET A 238 0.53 -3.95 -2.09
N GLU A 239 1.53 -3.98 -2.97
CA GLU A 239 2.59 -4.98 -3.01
C GLU A 239 3.94 -4.28 -2.95
N ALA A 240 4.75 -4.63 -1.97
CA ALA A 240 6.13 -4.17 -1.90
C ALA A 240 7.08 -5.36 -2.08
N GLU A 241 8.17 -5.14 -2.80
CA GLU A 241 9.24 -6.11 -3.01
C GLU A 241 10.58 -5.42 -2.80
N VAL A 242 11.41 -6.02 -1.96
CA VAL A 242 12.77 -5.54 -1.67
C VAL A 242 13.77 -6.56 -2.20
N GLU A 243 14.64 -6.14 -3.15
CA GLU A 243 15.70 -6.95 -3.76
C GLU A 243 15.20 -8.25 -4.41
N GLY A 244 13.94 -8.31 -4.82
CA GLY A 244 13.34 -9.50 -5.41
C GLY A 244 13.13 -10.67 -4.44
N VAL A 245 13.45 -10.50 -3.15
CA VAL A 245 13.46 -11.57 -2.15
C VAL A 245 12.36 -11.40 -1.11
N ASN A 246 12.28 -10.22 -0.49
CA ASN A 246 11.29 -9.97 0.55
C ASN A 246 10.06 -9.31 -0.04
N LYS A 247 8.91 -9.93 0.15
CA LYS A 247 7.62 -9.43 -0.34
C LYS A 247 6.72 -9.06 0.82
N LEU A 248 6.01 -7.96 0.66
CA LEU A 248 5.01 -7.48 1.61
C LEU A 248 3.73 -7.19 0.83
N TRP A 249 2.63 -7.83 1.21
CA TRP A 249 1.31 -7.52 0.70
C TRP A 249 0.49 -6.83 1.78
N ILE A 250 -0.19 -5.77 1.42
CA ILE A 250 -1.09 -5.03 2.29
C ILE A 250 -2.46 -4.94 1.61
N ARG A 251 -3.47 -5.48 2.24
CA ARG A 251 -4.86 -5.33 1.83
C ARG A 251 -5.60 -4.50 2.87
N PHE A 252 -6.15 -3.38 2.45
CA PHE A 252 -6.95 -2.52 3.30
C PHE A 252 -8.41 -3.00 3.30
N ASP A 253 -8.97 -3.23 4.48
CA ASP A 253 -10.38 -3.56 4.66
C ASP A 253 -11.22 -2.29 4.81
N LYS A 254 -10.67 -1.27 5.48
CA LYS A 254 -11.32 0.01 5.71
C LYS A 254 -10.27 1.12 5.82
N VAL A 255 -10.55 2.25 5.19
CA VAL A 255 -9.71 3.48 5.28
C VAL A 255 -10.63 4.67 5.53
N GLU A 256 -10.27 5.53 6.47
CA GLU A 256 -11.00 6.74 6.83
C GLU A 256 -10.03 7.90 6.99
N THR A 257 -10.42 9.08 6.50
CA THR A 257 -9.66 10.32 6.66
C THR A 257 -10.38 11.28 7.59
N ASP A 258 -9.63 12.20 8.19
CA ASP A 258 -10.11 13.28 9.05
C ASP A 258 -10.95 12.83 10.26
N VAL A 259 -10.73 11.59 10.69
CA VAL A 259 -11.24 11.10 11.97
C VAL A 259 -10.30 11.48 13.13
N PRO A 260 -10.81 11.71 14.34
CA PRO A 260 -9.96 11.95 15.50
C PRO A 260 -8.95 10.81 15.73
N VAL A 261 -7.67 11.13 15.82
CA VAL A 261 -6.60 10.16 16.03
C VAL A 261 -5.77 10.59 17.24
N GLU A 262 -5.66 9.68 18.20
CA GLU A 262 -4.73 9.81 19.31
C GLU A 262 -3.55 8.85 19.07
N MET A 263 -2.33 9.40 19.14
CA MET A 263 -1.09 8.64 19.13
C MET A 263 -0.68 8.40 20.58
N PHE A 264 -0.92 7.19 21.04
CA PHE A 264 -0.58 6.78 22.40
C PHE A 264 0.37 5.59 22.34
N PHE A 265 1.53 5.71 22.99
CA PHE A 265 2.56 4.68 23.02
C PHE A 265 2.94 4.35 24.48
N PRO A 266 2.06 3.65 25.22
CA PRO A 266 2.33 3.29 26.61
C PRO A 266 3.38 2.20 26.68
N ILE A 267 4.40 2.43 27.48
CA ILE A 267 5.42 1.43 27.80
C ILE A 267 5.16 0.98 29.23
N PRO A 268 4.80 -0.30 29.46
CA PRO A 268 4.62 -0.82 30.81
C PRO A 268 5.95 -0.86 31.58
N ASP A 269 5.92 -0.59 32.87
CA ASP A 269 7.11 -0.49 33.74
C ASP A 269 7.96 -1.76 33.78
N ASN A 270 7.32 -2.93 33.57
CA ASN A 270 7.99 -4.24 33.58
C ASN A 270 8.56 -4.64 32.22
N TYR A 271 8.63 -3.73 31.23
CA TYR A 271 9.21 -4.02 29.92
C TYR A 271 10.68 -3.64 29.89
N LYS A 272 11.48 -4.52 29.29
CA LYS A 272 12.91 -4.30 29.13
C LYS A 272 13.19 -3.44 27.91
N ARG A 273 13.94 -2.35 28.09
CA ARG A 273 14.48 -1.58 26.98
C ARG A 273 15.58 -2.36 26.27
N ILE A 274 15.50 -2.41 24.94
CA ILE A 274 16.52 -2.98 24.05
C ILE A 274 16.77 -2.01 22.89
N THR A 275 17.81 -2.24 22.10
CA THR A 275 18.05 -1.45 20.87
C THR A 275 17.22 -2.00 19.71
N LEU A 276 16.94 -1.17 18.70
CA LEU A 276 16.31 -1.62 17.44
C LEU A 276 17.14 -2.74 16.79
N LYS A 277 18.46 -2.67 16.90
CA LYS A 277 19.38 -3.71 16.45
C LYS A 277 19.14 -5.05 17.11
N GLN A 278 19.02 -5.05 18.41
CA GLN A 278 18.76 -6.27 19.17
C GLN A 278 17.39 -6.83 18.79
N LEU A 279 16.38 -5.97 18.65
CA LEU A 279 15.04 -6.36 18.24
C LEU A 279 15.08 -6.99 16.83
N TRP A 280 15.73 -6.33 15.87
CA TRP A 280 15.86 -6.80 14.50
C TRP A 280 16.49 -8.20 14.42
N ARG A 281 17.58 -8.42 15.11
CA ARG A 281 18.25 -9.73 15.16
C ARG A 281 17.38 -10.85 15.71
N MET A 282 16.39 -10.54 16.53
CA MET A 282 15.47 -11.52 17.11
C MET A 282 14.30 -11.86 16.22
N ILE A 283 13.94 -10.96 15.29
CA ILE A 283 12.85 -11.15 14.33
C ILE A 283 13.37 -11.80 13.04
N SER A 284 14.66 -11.60 12.72
CA SER A 284 15.30 -12.11 11.50
C SER A 284 15.93 -13.51 11.67
N LEU A 285 15.70 -14.18 12.80
CA LEU A 285 16.07 -15.58 13.09
C LEU A 285 14.86 -16.49 12.91
#